data_89e6f849ab2f346c39fa80b5e68ab485
#
_entry.id   89e6f849ab2f346c39fa80b5e68ab485
#
_cell.length_a   1.000
_cell.length_b   1.000
_cell.length_c   1.000
_cell.angle_alpha   90.00
_cell.angle_beta   90.00
_cell.angle_gamma   90.00
#
_symmetry.space_group_name_H-M   'P 1'
#
loop_
_entity.id
_entity.type
_entity.pdbx_description
1 polymer ?
#
loop_
_entity_poly.entity_id
_entity_poly.type
_entity_poly.pdbx_seq_one_letter_code
_entity_poly.pdbx_strand_id
1 'polypeptide(L)'
;MAALDILLLDNHCLAVNKPAGIAAAHSPAGAPALDREVRAYLKERYHKPGNVFLGIVHRLDRPVSGVLLFARTSKAAARLSMQFRTGAVEKTYIAVAEGHFSEQEYVLRHWLRKNEKDRRIEASDEPRPGAKDAELSLAAVATANRQTLLVLRPRTGRKHQIRAQLSATGHAVIGDRRYGSRAAFGQAIALHAWRLVFHHPVSRQKIELEAPLPQVWQERFADLLVGWRQ
;
A
#
# COMPACT_ATOMS: atom_id res chain seq x y z
N MET A 1 2.58 -23.68 2.72
CA MET A 1 2.49 -22.25 2.42
C MET A 1 1.08 -21.80 2.72
N ALA A 2 0.87 -20.62 3.32
CA ALA A 2 -0.49 -20.08 3.48
C ALA A 2 -1.10 -19.89 2.08
N ALA A 3 -2.40 -20.16 1.93
CA ALA A 3 -3.10 -19.96 0.67
C ALA A 3 -3.05 -18.47 0.29
N LEU A 4 -2.76 -18.17 -0.98
CA LEU A 4 -2.84 -16.80 -1.48
C LEU A 4 -4.29 -16.33 -1.47
N ASP A 5 -4.54 -15.19 -0.85
CA ASP A 5 -5.84 -14.51 -0.90
C ASP A 5 -5.94 -13.73 -2.22
N ILE A 6 -6.55 -14.36 -3.24
CA ILE A 6 -6.60 -13.88 -4.61
C ILE A 6 -7.86 -13.04 -4.81
N LEU A 7 -7.68 -11.76 -5.15
CA LEU A 7 -8.75 -10.80 -5.43
C LEU A 7 -9.15 -10.76 -6.92
N LEU A 8 -8.19 -11.04 -7.80
CA LEU A 8 -8.39 -11.08 -9.26
C LEU A 8 -7.41 -12.08 -9.89
N LEU A 9 -7.89 -12.89 -10.82
CA LEU A 9 -7.03 -13.75 -11.62
C LEU A 9 -7.62 -13.94 -13.01
N ASP A 10 -6.94 -13.42 -14.02
CA ASP A 10 -7.22 -13.65 -15.43
C ASP A 10 -5.92 -13.90 -16.21
N ASN A 11 -5.98 -13.89 -17.55
CA ASN A 11 -4.81 -14.14 -18.40
C ASN A 11 -3.76 -13.02 -18.36
N HIS A 12 -4.11 -11.82 -17.88
CA HIS A 12 -3.28 -10.61 -17.96
C HIS A 12 -2.94 -10.02 -16.59
N CYS A 13 -3.80 -10.22 -15.61
CA CYS A 13 -3.71 -9.65 -14.27
C CYS A 13 -3.78 -10.73 -13.20
N LEU A 14 -3.10 -10.51 -12.09
CA LEU A 14 -3.30 -11.19 -10.83
C LEU A 14 -3.21 -10.16 -9.70
N ALA A 15 -4.22 -10.09 -8.86
CA ALA A 15 -4.21 -9.27 -7.66
C ALA A 15 -4.42 -10.13 -6.42
N VAL A 16 -3.75 -9.78 -5.35
CA VAL A 16 -3.86 -10.47 -4.07
C VAL A 16 -4.05 -9.48 -2.94
N ASN A 17 -4.68 -9.91 -1.86
CA ASN A 17 -4.64 -9.24 -0.57
C ASN A 17 -3.31 -9.61 0.11
N LYS A 18 -2.32 -8.72 0.02
CA LYS A 18 -1.01 -8.95 0.61
C LYS A 18 -1.09 -8.88 2.14
N PRO A 19 -0.65 -9.88 2.89
CA PRO A 19 -0.51 -9.74 4.33
C PRO A 19 0.64 -8.78 4.69
N ALA A 20 0.56 -8.16 5.86
CA ALA A 20 1.69 -7.42 6.43
C ALA A 20 2.86 -8.37 6.78
N GLY A 21 4.08 -7.84 6.83
CA GLY A 21 5.27 -8.61 7.22
C GLY A 21 6.02 -9.28 6.07
N ILE A 22 5.39 -9.51 4.90
CA ILE A 22 6.04 -10.07 3.71
C ILE A 22 6.40 -8.95 2.70
N ALA A 23 7.56 -9.08 2.06
CA ALA A 23 7.94 -8.16 0.98
C ALA A 23 7.09 -8.40 -0.27
N ALA A 24 6.72 -7.32 -0.98
CA ALA A 24 6.00 -7.42 -2.25
C ALA A 24 6.84 -8.11 -3.34
N ALA A 25 8.11 -7.77 -3.43
CA ALA A 25 9.08 -8.31 -4.39
C ALA A 25 10.51 -7.90 -4.02
N HIS A 26 11.50 -8.45 -4.75
CA HIS A 26 12.92 -8.09 -4.64
C HIS A 26 13.50 -8.26 -3.22
N SER A 27 13.12 -9.34 -2.55
CA SER A 27 13.71 -9.72 -1.27
C SER A 27 15.02 -10.50 -1.48
N PRO A 28 16.00 -10.43 -0.56
CA PRO A 28 17.20 -11.27 -0.62
C PRO A 28 16.88 -12.75 -0.82
N ALA A 29 17.85 -13.52 -1.34
CA ALA A 29 17.68 -14.95 -1.49
C ALA A 29 17.31 -15.60 -0.15
N GLY A 30 16.34 -16.51 -0.17
CA GLY A 30 15.82 -17.17 1.03
C GLY A 30 14.79 -16.37 1.87
N ALA A 31 14.72 -15.05 1.75
CA ALA A 31 13.71 -14.28 2.48
C ALA A 31 12.33 -14.36 1.79
N PRO A 32 11.23 -14.50 2.56
CA PRO A 32 9.87 -14.54 1.99
C PRO A 32 9.56 -13.31 1.16
N ALA A 33 9.01 -13.53 -0.05
CA ALA A 33 8.55 -12.47 -0.93
C ALA A 33 7.34 -12.95 -1.74
N LEU A 34 6.31 -12.11 -1.80
CA LEU A 34 5.02 -12.47 -2.37
C LEU A 34 5.10 -12.76 -3.88
N ASP A 35 5.98 -12.07 -4.61
CA ASP A 35 6.21 -12.35 -6.04
C ASP A 35 6.70 -13.79 -6.29
N ARG A 36 7.47 -14.38 -5.38
CA ARG A 36 7.91 -15.78 -5.47
C ARG A 36 6.75 -16.74 -5.20
N GLU A 37 5.94 -16.47 -4.19
CA GLU A 37 4.75 -17.27 -3.87
C GLU A 37 3.73 -17.25 -5.02
N VAL A 38 3.49 -16.07 -5.60
CA VAL A 38 2.61 -15.92 -6.75
C VAL A 38 3.14 -16.66 -7.99
N ARG A 39 4.47 -16.61 -8.24
CA ARG A 39 5.07 -17.40 -9.35
C ARG A 39 4.92 -18.90 -9.13
N ALA A 40 5.18 -19.38 -7.91
CA ALA A 40 5.01 -20.78 -7.56
C ALA A 40 3.55 -21.24 -7.74
N TYR A 41 2.60 -20.46 -7.23
CA TYR A 41 1.17 -20.71 -7.43
C TYR A 41 0.78 -20.78 -8.91
N LEU A 42 1.21 -19.83 -9.73
CA LEU A 42 0.90 -19.82 -11.16
C LEU A 42 1.56 -20.99 -11.90
N LYS A 43 2.77 -21.39 -11.48
CA LYS A 43 3.47 -22.54 -12.05
C LYS A 43 2.71 -23.83 -11.81
N GLU A 44 2.29 -24.05 -10.57
CA GLU A 44 1.50 -25.23 -10.15
C GLU A 44 0.14 -25.24 -10.81
N ARG A 45 -0.64 -24.16 -10.68
CA ARG A 45 -2.02 -24.05 -11.19
C ARG A 45 -2.13 -24.29 -12.70
N TYR A 46 -1.15 -23.86 -13.47
CA TYR A 46 -1.16 -23.96 -14.93
C TYR A 46 -0.16 -24.99 -15.49
N HIS A 47 0.43 -25.84 -14.63
CA HIS A 47 1.37 -26.90 -14.98
C HIS A 47 2.51 -26.41 -15.90
N LYS A 48 3.04 -25.20 -15.61
CA LYS A 48 4.06 -24.60 -16.49
C LYS A 48 5.42 -25.27 -16.28
N PRO A 49 6.08 -25.79 -17.34
CA PRO A 49 7.34 -26.50 -17.24
C PRO A 49 8.53 -25.57 -16.92
N GLY A 50 8.43 -24.29 -17.28
CA GLY A 50 9.52 -23.31 -17.16
C GLY A 50 9.27 -22.20 -16.14
N ASN A 51 9.98 -21.09 -16.35
CA ASN A 51 9.81 -19.89 -15.54
C ASN A 51 8.48 -19.17 -15.85
N VAL A 52 7.84 -18.66 -14.80
CA VAL A 52 6.60 -17.88 -14.92
C VAL A 52 6.94 -16.41 -14.95
N PHE A 53 6.54 -15.72 -16.01
CA PHE A 53 6.62 -14.26 -16.05
C PHE A 53 5.64 -13.65 -15.02
N LEU A 54 6.13 -12.68 -14.26
CA LEU A 54 5.32 -11.86 -13.37
C LEU A 54 5.88 -10.43 -13.35
N GLY A 55 5.11 -9.49 -13.89
CA GLY A 55 5.46 -8.08 -13.96
C GLY A 55 5.07 -7.36 -12.66
N ILE A 56 6.05 -6.69 -12.03
CA ILE A 56 5.83 -5.88 -10.82
C ILE A 56 5.50 -4.46 -11.27
N VAL A 57 4.24 -4.07 -11.21
CA VAL A 57 3.75 -2.76 -11.70
C VAL A 57 3.68 -1.70 -10.60
N HIS A 58 3.52 -2.14 -9.35
CA HIS A 58 3.64 -1.30 -8.14
C HIS A 58 4.07 -2.17 -6.95
N ARG A 59 4.28 -1.54 -5.80
CA ARG A 59 4.71 -2.24 -4.58
C ARG A 59 4.03 -1.65 -3.36
N LEU A 60 3.81 -2.49 -2.37
CA LEU A 60 3.52 -2.11 -0.99
C LEU A 60 4.76 -2.33 -0.14
N ASP A 61 4.96 -1.51 0.87
CA ASP A 61 6.02 -1.72 1.87
C ASP A 61 5.79 -3.04 2.64
N ARG A 62 6.85 -3.62 3.16
CA ARG A 62 6.78 -4.88 3.89
C ARG A 62 5.74 -4.89 5.03
N PRO A 63 5.65 -3.86 5.91
CA PRO A 63 4.70 -3.87 7.01
C PRO A 63 3.27 -3.45 6.61
N VAL A 64 3.02 -3.10 5.33
CA VAL A 64 1.71 -2.68 4.81
C VAL A 64 0.96 -3.87 4.24
N SER A 65 -0.34 -3.97 4.51
CA SER A 65 -1.24 -4.99 3.94
C SER A 65 -2.13 -4.40 2.83
N GLY A 66 -2.85 -5.27 2.11
CA GLY A 66 -3.90 -4.87 1.16
C GLY A 66 -3.63 -5.21 -0.30
N VAL A 67 -4.37 -4.59 -1.20
CA VAL A 67 -4.38 -4.90 -2.64
C VAL A 67 -2.99 -4.73 -3.26
N LEU A 68 -2.46 -5.80 -3.84
CA LEU A 68 -1.24 -5.79 -4.65
C LEU A 68 -1.51 -6.43 -6.01
N LEU A 69 -1.32 -5.64 -7.07
CA LEU A 69 -1.58 -6.03 -8.46
C LEU A 69 -0.28 -6.40 -9.18
N PHE A 70 -0.31 -7.52 -9.89
CA PHE A 70 0.74 -8.01 -10.77
C PHE A 70 0.24 -8.13 -12.20
N ALA A 71 1.16 -8.03 -13.16
CA ALA A 71 0.90 -8.34 -14.56
C ALA A 71 1.38 -9.75 -14.91
N ARG A 72 0.59 -10.50 -15.64
CA ARG A 72 0.92 -11.87 -16.08
C ARG A 72 1.57 -11.93 -17.46
N THR A 73 1.61 -10.81 -18.19
CA THR A 73 2.28 -10.68 -19.49
C THR A 73 3.07 -9.38 -19.58
N SER A 74 4.10 -9.33 -20.43
CA SER A 74 4.92 -8.14 -20.64
C SER A 74 4.10 -6.95 -21.18
N LYS A 75 3.15 -7.21 -22.10
CA LYS A 75 2.23 -6.18 -22.63
C LYS A 75 1.33 -5.61 -21.52
N ALA A 76 0.78 -6.46 -20.65
CA ALA A 76 -0.01 -6.01 -19.50
C ALA A 76 0.86 -5.20 -18.53
N ALA A 77 2.10 -5.65 -18.25
CA ALA A 77 3.03 -4.93 -17.37
C ALA A 77 3.32 -3.52 -17.89
N ALA A 78 3.61 -3.36 -19.19
CA ALA A 78 3.85 -2.05 -19.78
C ALA A 78 2.63 -1.12 -19.65
N ARG A 79 1.42 -1.61 -19.98
CA ARG A 79 0.18 -0.83 -19.93
C ARG A 79 -0.22 -0.45 -18.51
N LEU A 80 -0.13 -1.37 -17.55
CA LEU A 80 -0.40 -1.09 -16.13
C LEU A 80 0.64 -0.13 -15.55
N SER A 81 1.92 -0.32 -15.83
CA SER A 81 2.98 0.61 -15.39
C SER A 81 2.77 2.03 -15.93
N MET A 82 2.23 2.16 -17.16
CA MET A 82 1.84 3.46 -17.70
C MET A 82 0.71 4.07 -16.87
N GLN A 83 -0.35 3.35 -16.54
CA GLN A 83 -1.46 3.84 -15.73
C GLN A 83 -0.97 4.32 -14.33
N PHE A 84 -0.10 3.54 -13.67
CA PHE A 84 0.51 3.98 -12.40
C PHE A 84 1.34 5.26 -12.55
N ARG A 85 2.11 5.38 -13.63
CA ARG A 85 2.98 6.54 -13.88
C ARG A 85 2.20 7.80 -14.20
N THR A 86 1.10 7.69 -14.95
CA THR A 86 0.25 8.83 -15.34
C THR A 86 -0.78 9.20 -14.29
N GLY A 87 -0.88 8.46 -13.18
CA GLY A 87 -1.87 8.70 -12.13
C GLY A 87 -3.30 8.23 -12.49
N ALA A 88 -3.45 7.42 -13.55
CA ALA A 88 -4.75 6.87 -13.95
C ALA A 88 -5.25 5.74 -13.03
N VAL A 89 -4.42 5.29 -12.08
CA VAL A 89 -4.80 4.33 -11.04
C VAL A 89 -5.22 5.07 -9.78
N GLU A 90 -6.47 4.88 -9.36
CA GLU A 90 -6.94 5.38 -8.07
C GLU A 90 -6.54 4.41 -6.96
N LYS A 91 -6.00 4.95 -5.88
CA LYS A 91 -5.53 4.19 -4.71
C LYS A 91 -6.21 4.77 -3.47
N THR A 92 -6.86 3.93 -2.71
CA THR A 92 -7.40 4.31 -1.40
C THR A 92 -6.79 3.43 -0.33
N TYR A 93 -6.26 4.06 0.70
CA TYR A 93 -5.69 3.40 1.87
C TYR A 93 -6.53 3.75 3.10
N ILE A 94 -6.52 2.84 4.05
CA ILE A 94 -7.00 3.08 5.41
C ILE A 94 -5.79 3.08 6.33
N ALA A 95 -5.74 4.03 7.25
CA ALA A 95 -4.72 4.06 8.29
C ALA A 95 -5.31 4.42 9.64
N VAL A 96 -4.66 3.96 10.70
CA VAL A 96 -4.83 4.53 12.03
C VAL A 96 -3.54 5.27 12.40
N ALA A 97 -3.68 6.57 12.66
CA ALA A 97 -2.58 7.45 13.04
C ALA A 97 -2.69 7.89 14.50
N GLU A 98 -1.56 8.24 15.11
CA GLU A 98 -1.51 8.82 16.46
C GLU A 98 -2.07 10.24 16.46
N GLY A 99 -2.76 10.62 17.55
CA GLY A 99 -3.26 11.98 17.78
C GLY A 99 -4.65 12.22 17.20
N HIS A 100 -5.05 13.49 17.25
CA HIS A 100 -6.32 14.01 16.76
C HIS A 100 -6.04 14.93 15.57
N PHE A 101 -6.90 14.86 14.57
CA PHE A 101 -6.91 15.81 13.46
C PHE A 101 -7.96 16.86 13.74
N SER A 102 -7.60 18.14 13.62
CA SER A 102 -8.50 19.28 13.93
C SER A 102 -9.58 19.48 12.86
N GLU A 103 -9.33 19.04 11.65
CA GLU A 103 -10.25 19.14 10.52
C GLU A 103 -10.59 17.74 9.99
N GLN A 104 -11.69 17.66 9.23
CA GLN A 104 -12.10 16.39 8.61
C GLN A 104 -11.32 16.06 7.35
N GLU A 105 -10.86 17.03 6.60
CA GLU A 105 -10.16 16.84 5.33
C GLU A 105 -8.86 17.65 5.27
N TYR A 106 -7.83 17.04 4.69
CA TYR A 106 -6.54 17.65 4.48
C TYR A 106 -5.98 17.30 3.11
N VAL A 107 -5.15 18.20 2.57
CA VAL A 107 -4.26 17.91 1.44
C VAL A 107 -2.83 18.21 1.88
N LEU A 108 -2.05 17.15 2.06
CA LEU A 108 -0.65 17.24 2.43
C LEU A 108 0.20 17.33 1.16
N ARG A 109 0.95 18.41 1.01
CA ARG A 109 1.93 18.64 -0.06
C ARG A 109 3.30 18.77 0.53
N HIS A 110 4.21 17.86 0.17
CA HIS A 110 5.57 17.84 0.68
C HIS A 110 6.56 17.47 -0.44
N TRP A 111 7.81 17.77 -0.19
CA TRP A 111 8.94 17.30 -0.99
C TRP A 111 9.60 16.14 -0.27
N LEU A 112 9.64 14.97 -0.91
CA LEU A 112 10.16 13.74 -0.32
C LEU A 112 11.56 13.43 -0.84
N ARG A 113 12.50 13.23 0.08
CA ARG A 113 13.90 12.87 -0.22
C ARG A 113 14.34 11.70 0.66
N LYS A 114 15.20 10.84 0.11
CA LYS A 114 15.84 9.79 0.90
C LYS A 114 16.93 10.41 1.79
N ASN A 115 16.83 10.18 3.09
CA ASN A 115 17.92 10.41 4.02
C ASN A 115 18.82 9.18 4.03
N GLU A 116 20.07 9.34 3.60
CA GLU A 116 21.00 8.22 3.50
C GLU A 116 21.49 7.75 4.86
N LYS A 117 21.60 8.65 5.87
CA LYS A 117 22.02 8.31 7.23
C LYS A 117 21.01 7.38 7.91
N ASP A 118 19.74 7.78 7.92
CA ASP A 118 18.66 7.08 8.63
C ASP A 118 17.97 6.05 7.75
N ARG A 119 18.34 5.96 6.47
CA ARG A 119 17.70 5.09 5.46
C ARG A 119 16.17 5.27 5.39
N ARG A 120 15.65 6.43 5.78
CA ARG A 120 14.21 6.77 5.73
C ARG A 120 13.95 7.84 4.65
N ILE A 121 12.68 8.05 4.36
CA ILE A 121 12.23 9.18 3.52
C ILE A 121 11.89 10.33 4.46
N GLU A 122 12.42 11.50 4.17
CA GLU A 122 12.09 12.75 4.83
C GLU A 122 11.11 13.55 3.99
N ALA A 123 10.15 14.17 4.64
CA ALA A 123 9.22 15.11 4.05
C ALA A 123 9.62 16.53 4.49
N SER A 124 9.54 17.49 3.56
CA SER A 124 9.73 18.92 3.83
C SER A 124 8.72 19.73 3.05
N ASP A 125 8.35 20.90 3.59
CA ASP A 125 7.42 21.83 2.94
C ASP A 125 8.07 22.55 1.75
N GLU A 126 9.42 22.62 1.74
CA GLU A 126 10.17 23.28 0.69
C GLU A 126 10.92 22.30 -0.21
N PRO A 127 11.10 22.64 -1.50
CA PRO A 127 11.89 21.84 -2.42
C PRO A 127 13.36 21.80 -1.99
N ARG A 128 13.98 20.61 -2.11
CA ARG A 128 15.40 20.39 -1.83
C ARG A 128 16.04 19.59 -2.96
N PRO A 129 17.35 19.72 -3.20
CA PRO A 129 18.03 18.92 -4.22
C PRO A 129 17.76 17.41 -4.08
N GLY A 130 17.31 16.78 -5.15
CA GLY A 130 16.97 15.34 -5.18
C GLY A 130 15.63 14.98 -4.52
N ALA A 131 14.89 15.93 -3.97
CA ALA A 131 13.54 15.69 -3.47
C ALA A 131 12.53 15.62 -4.62
N LYS A 132 11.44 14.90 -4.39
CA LYS A 132 10.34 14.73 -5.35
C LYS A 132 9.04 15.18 -4.69
N ASP A 133 8.22 15.90 -5.44
CA ASP A 133 6.89 16.33 -5.03
C ASP A 133 6.01 15.12 -4.64
N ALA A 134 5.19 15.30 -3.63
CA ALA A 134 4.25 14.30 -3.13
C ALA A 134 2.97 14.96 -2.63
N GLU A 135 1.82 14.50 -3.12
CA GLU A 135 0.50 14.97 -2.73
C GLU A 135 -0.34 13.80 -2.20
N LEU A 136 -0.95 14.02 -1.04
CA LEU A 136 -1.80 13.07 -0.33
C LEU A 136 -3.05 13.80 0.17
N SER A 137 -4.22 13.42 -0.33
CA SER A 137 -5.49 13.81 0.27
C SER A 137 -5.87 12.81 1.35
N LEU A 138 -6.39 13.28 2.47
CA LEU A 138 -6.87 12.42 3.54
C LEU A 138 -8.15 12.98 4.18
N ALA A 139 -8.98 12.08 4.69
CA ALA A 139 -10.14 12.38 5.51
C ALA A 139 -10.03 11.67 6.87
N ALA A 140 -10.26 12.40 7.96
CA ALA A 140 -10.42 11.86 9.30
C ALA A 140 -11.86 11.35 9.45
N VAL A 141 -12.02 10.05 9.68
CA VAL A 141 -13.34 9.37 9.71
C VAL A 141 -13.85 9.17 11.13
N ALA A 142 -12.97 8.77 12.02
CA ALA A 142 -13.31 8.53 13.43
C ALA A 142 -12.09 8.79 14.30
N THR A 143 -12.35 9.21 15.54
CA THR A 143 -11.30 9.45 16.54
C THR A 143 -11.69 8.83 17.86
N ALA A 144 -10.80 8.04 18.44
CA ALA A 144 -10.94 7.44 19.76
C ALA A 144 -9.55 7.21 20.38
N ASN A 145 -9.43 7.30 21.69
CA ASN A 145 -8.21 6.94 22.45
C ASN A 145 -6.91 7.60 21.92
N ARG A 146 -6.98 8.88 21.52
CA ARG A 146 -5.87 9.62 20.90
C ARG A 146 -5.34 8.96 19.62
N GLN A 147 -6.21 8.34 18.87
CA GLN A 147 -5.94 7.74 17.56
C GLN A 147 -7.04 8.17 16.59
N THR A 148 -6.70 8.33 15.33
CA THR A 148 -7.64 8.72 14.29
C THR A 148 -7.60 7.72 13.13
N LEU A 149 -8.77 7.25 12.73
CA LEU A 149 -8.98 6.47 11.51
C LEU A 149 -9.01 7.41 10.31
N LEU A 150 -8.17 7.14 9.33
CA LEU A 150 -7.98 7.96 8.14
C LEU A 150 -8.31 7.18 6.86
N VAL A 151 -9.01 7.83 5.95
CA VAL A 151 -9.09 7.44 4.54
C VAL A 151 -8.10 8.28 3.74
N LEU A 152 -7.20 7.65 3.01
CA LEU A 152 -6.04 8.26 2.38
C LEU A 152 -6.05 8.03 0.87
N ARG A 153 -5.91 9.09 0.06
CA ARG A 153 -5.85 9.02 -1.40
C ARG A 153 -4.57 9.67 -1.91
N PRO A 154 -3.47 8.89 -2.05
CA PRO A 154 -2.22 9.43 -2.57
C PRO A 154 -2.32 9.69 -4.08
N ARG A 155 -2.13 10.93 -4.51
CA ARG A 155 -2.09 11.33 -5.93
C ARG A 155 -0.79 10.88 -6.58
N THR A 156 0.31 10.89 -5.85
CA THR A 156 1.62 10.40 -6.25
C THR A 156 1.89 9.02 -5.64
N GLY A 157 3.00 8.38 -6.00
CA GLY A 157 3.38 7.05 -5.50
C GLY A 157 4.85 6.99 -5.07
N ARG A 158 5.30 7.91 -4.21
CA ARG A 158 6.69 7.93 -3.75
C ARG A 158 6.91 6.87 -2.67
N LYS A 159 8.14 6.40 -2.57
CA LYS A 159 8.53 5.44 -1.52
C LYS A 159 8.17 5.97 -0.13
N HIS A 160 7.51 5.14 0.70
CA HIS A 160 7.06 5.46 2.06
C HIS A 160 6.23 6.76 2.17
N GLN A 161 5.61 7.22 1.08
CA GLN A 161 4.97 8.54 1.00
C GLN A 161 4.02 8.82 2.17
N ILE A 162 2.98 8.00 2.35
CA ILE A 162 1.97 8.16 3.39
C ILE A 162 2.63 8.24 4.78
N ARG A 163 3.54 7.32 5.05
CA ARG A 163 4.25 7.20 6.33
C ARG A 163 5.08 8.45 6.64
N ALA A 164 5.83 8.95 5.65
CA ALA A 164 6.67 10.14 5.80
C ALA A 164 5.83 11.40 5.95
N GLN A 165 4.75 11.56 5.17
CA GLN A 165 3.90 12.73 5.23
C GLN A 165 3.11 12.82 6.54
N LEU A 166 2.51 11.72 7.00
CA LEU A 166 1.81 11.68 8.30
C LEU A 166 2.78 11.91 9.47
N SER A 167 3.97 11.34 9.42
CA SER A 167 5.01 11.58 10.45
C SER A 167 5.44 13.04 10.50
N ALA A 168 5.58 13.71 9.34
CA ALA A 168 5.98 15.13 9.26
C ALA A 168 4.93 16.06 9.88
N THR A 169 3.66 15.67 9.87
CA THR A 169 2.56 16.41 10.53
C THR A 169 2.37 16.03 12.01
N GLY A 170 3.27 15.21 12.58
CA GLY A 170 3.16 14.77 13.97
C GLY A 170 2.21 13.60 14.22
N HIS A 171 1.64 13.00 13.17
CA HIS A 171 0.64 11.94 13.22
C HIS A 171 1.17 10.62 12.67
N ALA A 172 2.16 10.01 13.33
CA ALA A 172 2.74 8.76 12.87
C ALA A 172 1.69 7.64 12.77
N VAL A 173 1.79 6.81 11.74
CA VAL A 173 0.94 5.60 11.61
C VAL A 173 1.22 4.66 12.77
N ILE A 174 0.19 4.15 13.43
CA ILE A 174 0.32 3.20 14.54
C ILE A 174 1.20 2.00 14.13
N GLY A 175 2.18 1.67 14.97
CA GLY A 175 3.15 0.58 14.72
C GLY A 175 4.38 1.01 13.92
N ASP A 176 4.37 2.20 13.31
CA ASP A 176 5.49 2.65 12.47
C ASP A 176 6.62 3.30 13.27
N ARG A 177 7.37 2.47 14.01
CA ARG A 177 8.50 2.92 14.83
C ARG A 177 9.55 3.68 14.01
N ARG A 178 9.73 3.32 12.72
CA ARG A 178 10.68 4.00 11.83
C ARG A 178 10.31 5.46 11.58
N TYR A 179 9.03 5.76 11.66
CA TYR A 179 8.45 7.10 11.45
C TYR A 179 7.89 7.72 12.73
N GLY A 180 8.30 7.20 13.90
CA GLY A 180 8.08 7.87 15.19
C GLY A 180 6.89 7.39 15.98
N SER A 181 6.16 6.36 15.53
CA SER A 181 5.10 5.77 16.34
C SER A 181 5.64 5.15 17.62
N ARG A 182 4.99 5.45 18.73
CA ARG A 182 5.28 4.87 20.06
C ARG A 182 4.46 3.61 20.33
N ALA A 183 3.32 3.46 19.67
CA ALA A 183 2.45 2.31 19.81
C ALA A 183 3.00 1.12 19.03
N ALA A 184 2.82 -0.10 19.58
CA ALA A 184 3.18 -1.33 18.87
C ALA A 184 1.97 -1.85 18.06
N PHE A 185 2.23 -2.46 16.91
CA PHE A 185 1.24 -3.17 16.09
C PHE A 185 1.85 -4.45 15.47
N GLY A 186 2.48 -5.26 16.30
CA GLY A 186 3.19 -6.47 15.89
C GLY A 186 4.31 -6.18 14.88
N GLN A 187 4.37 -6.96 13.80
CA GLN A 187 5.27 -6.75 12.66
C GLN A 187 4.66 -5.86 11.55
N ALA A 188 3.41 -5.43 11.73
CA ALA A 188 2.66 -4.58 10.83
C ALA A 188 2.74 -3.10 11.26
N ILE A 189 2.24 -2.24 10.40
CA ILE A 189 1.80 -0.89 10.73
C ILE A 189 0.31 -0.78 10.39
N ALA A 190 -0.41 0.10 11.05
CA ALA A 190 -1.83 0.31 10.78
C ALA A 190 -2.03 1.13 9.49
N LEU A 191 -1.58 0.56 8.37
CA LEU A 191 -1.73 1.08 7.01
C LEU A 191 -2.11 -0.07 6.09
N HIS A 192 -3.24 0.07 5.42
CA HIS A 192 -3.83 -0.96 4.56
C HIS A 192 -4.21 -0.36 3.21
N ALA A 193 -3.72 -0.94 2.12
CA ALA A 193 -4.11 -0.61 0.75
C ALA A 193 -5.49 -1.21 0.48
N TRP A 194 -6.54 -0.50 0.89
CA TRP A 194 -7.90 -1.02 0.91
C TRP A 194 -8.48 -1.21 -0.49
N ARG A 195 -8.41 -0.17 -1.35
CA ARG A 195 -9.08 -0.15 -2.65
C ARG A 195 -8.13 0.29 -3.75
N LEU A 196 -8.19 -0.41 -4.89
CA LEU A 196 -7.44 -0.11 -6.11
C LEU A 196 -8.39 -0.10 -7.30
N VAL A 197 -8.40 1.01 -8.05
CA VAL A 197 -9.19 1.14 -9.28
C VAL A 197 -8.27 1.39 -10.46
N PHE A 198 -8.40 0.61 -11.51
CA PHE A 198 -7.58 0.70 -12.71
C PHE A 198 -8.36 0.23 -13.95
N HIS A 199 -7.84 0.48 -15.14
CA HIS A 199 -8.40 -0.08 -16.37
C HIS A 199 -7.68 -1.36 -16.75
N HIS A 200 -8.44 -2.41 -17.02
CA HIS A 200 -7.89 -3.69 -17.46
C HIS A 200 -7.00 -3.49 -18.70
N PRO A 201 -5.76 -4.04 -18.73
CA PRO A 201 -4.78 -3.70 -19.75
C PRO A 201 -5.15 -4.16 -21.16
N VAL A 202 -6.15 -5.03 -21.33
CA VAL A 202 -6.60 -5.54 -22.63
C VAL A 202 -8.03 -5.11 -22.92
N SER A 203 -9.01 -5.45 -22.08
CA SER A 203 -10.43 -5.12 -22.30
C SER A 203 -10.75 -3.64 -22.08
N ARG A 204 -9.87 -2.89 -21.38
CA ARG A 204 -10.05 -1.48 -20.99
C ARG A 204 -11.24 -1.24 -20.03
N GLN A 205 -11.89 -2.26 -19.59
CA GLN A 205 -12.93 -2.15 -18.56
C GLN A 205 -12.35 -1.61 -17.26
N LYS A 206 -13.10 -0.75 -16.57
CA LYS A 206 -12.76 -0.28 -15.23
C LYS A 206 -12.91 -1.46 -14.26
N ILE A 207 -11.84 -1.75 -13.53
CA ILE A 207 -11.80 -2.79 -12.50
C ILE A 207 -11.60 -2.10 -11.17
N GLU A 208 -12.39 -2.50 -10.21
CA GLU A 208 -12.32 -2.07 -8.83
C GLU A 208 -12.05 -3.29 -7.94
N LEU A 209 -11.02 -3.21 -7.12
CA LEU A 209 -10.62 -4.27 -6.18
C LEU A 209 -10.60 -3.70 -4.77
N GLU A 210 -11.15 -4.45 -3.85
CA GLU A 210 -11.11 -4.16 -2.43
C GLU A 210 -10.48 -5.33 -1.67
N ALA A 211 -9.61 -5.03 -0.71
CA ALA A 211 -9.04 -6.01 0.20
C ALA A 211 -9.71 -5.82 1.57
N PRO A 212 -10.26 -6.89 2.17
CA PRO A 212 -10.81 -6.80 3.51
C PRO A 212 -9.73 -6.43 4.52
N LEU A 213 -10.09 -5.65 5.53
CA LEU A 213 -9.18 -5.32 6.64
C LEU A 213 -8.75 -6.61 7.36
N PRO A 214 -7.46 -6.74 7.73
CA PRO A 214 -7.00 -7.87 8.53
C PRO A 214 -7.76 -7.97 9.86
N GLN A 215 -8.04 -9.18 10.32
CA GLN A 215 -8.79 -9.43 11.57
C GLN A 215 -8.21 -8.65 12.77
N VAL A 216 -6.90 -8.53 12.88
CA VAL A 216 -6.23 -7.77 13.95
C VAL A 216 -6.67 -6.30 14.02
N TRP A 217 -7.21 -5.73 12.94
CA TRP A 217 -7.77 -4.38 12.95
C TRP A 217 -9.09 -4.33 13.72
N GLN A 218 -9.96 -5.33 13.54
CA GLN A 218 -11.23 -5.45 14.28
C GLN A 218 -10.96 -5.60 15.79
N GLU A 219 -9.96 -6.38 16.15
CA GLU A 219 -9.58 -6.62 17.55
C GLU A 219 -8.96 -5.37 18.20
N ARG A 220 -8.15 -4.61 17.45
CA ARG A 220 -7.35 -3.52 18.00
C ARG A 220 -8.00 -2.15 17.91
N PHE A 221 -8.86 -1.94 16.89
CA PHE A 221 -9.43 -0.63 16.55
C PHE A 221 -10.95 -0.69 16.45
N ALA A 222 -11.60 -1.58 17.21
CA ALA A 222 -13.06 -1.74 17.19
C ALA A 222 -13.79 -0.41 17.34
N ASP A 223 -13.40 0.43 18.30
CA ASP A 223 -14.02 1.72 18.58
C ASP A 223 -13.91 2.71 17.40
N LEU A 224 -12.84 2.62 16.62
CA LEU A 224 -12.62 3.46 15.42
C LEU A 224 -13.36 2.93 14.19
N LEU A 225 -13.63 1.63 14.16
CA LEU A 225 -14.28 0.97 13.02
C LEU A 225 -15.82 0.92 13.16
N VAL A 226 -16.39 1.40 14.27
CA VAL A 226 -17.83 1.55 14.43
C VAL A 226 -18.37 2.48 13.34
N GLY A 227 -19.26 1.95 12.49
CA GLY A 227 -19.81 2.69 11.36
C GLY A 227 -18.93 2.73 10.10
N TRP A 228 -17.69 2.24 10.17
CA TRP A 228 -16.89 1.97 8.97
C TRP A 228 -17.49 0.75 8.25
N ARG A 229 -18.10 1.00 7.09
CA ARG A 229 -18.56 -0.07 6.19
C ARG A 229 -17.49 -0.32 5.14
N GLN A 230 -17.05 -1.56 5.09
CA GLN A 230 -16.21 -2.09 4.00
C GLN A 230 -17.01 -2.17 2.71
#